data_2fdb91cc5425f01ad51fc538d97d24fc
#
_entry.id   2fdb91cc5425f01ad51fc538d97d24fc
#
_cell.length_a   1.000
_cell.length_b   1.000
_cell.length_c   1.000
_cell.angle_alpha   90.00
_cell.angle_beta   90.00
_cell.angle_gamma   90.00
#
_symmetry.space_group_name_H-M   'P 1'
#
loop_
_entity.id
_entity.type
_entity.pdbx_description
1 polymer ?
#
loop_
_entity_poly.entity_id
_entity_poly.type
_entity_poly.pdbx_seq_one_letter_code
_entity_poly.pdbx_strand_id
1 'polypeptide(L)'
;MAEYTKISFNHRKEISDYSDLVEMLFPGNRNQQHAAACILFELKWADNIVSNLSYIENKYSTSRRILQRARAKLSRLGLIEHVSSLNARYSGQAGWKLSTRFEAALRRLADKCASFRGTMPSSKDKDAMFINFADARRNISGQQEQRISL
;
A
#
# COMPACT_ATOMS: atom_id res chain seq x y z
N MET A 1 14.43 8.94 -0.82
CA MET A 1 13.07 9.51 -0.95
C MET A 1 12.04 8.41 -0.78
N ALA A 2 11.05 8.66 0.06
CA ALA A 2 9.90 7.77 0.12
C ALA A 2 9.12 7.86 -1.19
N GLU A 3 8.96 6.74 -1.88
CA GLU A 3 8.17 6.65 -3.09
C GLU A 3 6.69 6.51 -2.72
N TYR A 4 5.90 7.52 -3.06
CA TYR A 4 4.48 7.50 -2.79
C TYR A 4 3.72 6.75 -3.86
N THR A 5 2.87 5.83 -3.45
CA THR A 5 2.05 5.03 -4.34
C THR A 5 0.64 5.60 -4.40
N LYS A 6 0.16 5.92 -5.61
CA LYS A 6 -1.15 6.51 -5.82
C LYS A 6 -2.23 5.45 -5.85
N ILE A 7 -3.30 5.69 -5.09
CA ILE A 7 -4.56 4.95 -5.17
C ILE A 7 -5.70 5.93 -5.39
N SER A 8 -6.82 5.46 -5.96
CA SER A 8 -8.02 6.27 -6.13
C SER A 8 -9.06 5.87 -5.10
N PHE A 9 -9.34 6.75 -4.16
CA PHE A 9 -10.31 6.50 -3.10
C PHE A 9 -11.49 7.47 -3.19
N ASN A 10 -12.71 6.94 -3.10
CA ASN A 10 -13.92 7.73 -2.99
C ASN A 10 -14.85 7.04 -2.00
N HIS A 11 -15.26 7.76 -0.93
CA HIS A 11 -16.11 7.22 0.12
C HIS A 11 -17.49 6.73 -0.35
N ARG A 12 -17.94 7.21 -1.51
CA ARG A 12 -19.24 6.82 -2.12
C ARG A 12 -19.15 5.58 -2.99
N LYS A 13 -17.92 5.19 -3.37
CA LYS A 13 -17.72 4.01 -4.22
C LYS A 13 -17.76 2.75 -3.37
N GLU A 14 -18.70 1.89 -3.64
CA GLU A 14 -18.78 0.57 -3.04
C GLU A 14 -17.74 -0.36 -3.69
N ILE A 15 -17.00 -1.07 -2.86
CA ILE A 15 -16.00 -2.04 -3.30
C ILE A 15 -16.55 -3.43 -2.96
N SER A 16 -17.06 -4.12 -3.97
CA SER A 16 -17.76 -5.40 -3.80
C SER A 16 -16.91 -6.61 -4.13
N ASP A 17 -16.00 -6.46 -5.09
CA ASP A 17 -15.19 -7.59 -5.59
C ASP A 17 -13.76 -7.18 -5.92
N TYR A 18 -12.97 -8.13 -6.44
CA TYR A 18 -11.59 -7.90 -6.86
C TYR A 18 -11.44 -6.85 -7.96
N SER A 19 -12.43 -6.77 -8.86
CA SER A 19 -12.42 -5.80 -9.95
C SER A 19 -12.43 -4.37 -9.43
N ASP A 20 -13.32 -4.10 -8.48
CA ASP A 20 -13.41 -2.79 -7.82
C ASP A 20 -12.15 -2.46 -7.03
N LEU A 21 -11.61 -3.44 -6.33
CA LEU A 21 -10.38 -3.28 -5.54
C LEU A 21 -9.20 -2.92 -6.42
N VAL A 22 -8.95 -3.67 -7.49
CA VAL A 22 -7.79 -3.40 -8.36
C VAL A 22 -7.96 -2.12 -9.18
N GLU A 23 -9.17 -1.73 -9.51
CA GLU A 23 -9.45 -0.43 -10.13
C GLU A 23 -9.07 0.73 -9.21
N MET A 24 -9.38 0.63 -7.93
CA MET A 24 -8.97 1.60 -6.92
C MET A 24 -7.45 1.65 -6.75
N LEU A 25 -6.80 0.49 -6.70
CA LEU A 25 -5.36 0.39 -6.48
C LEU A 25 -4.52 0.78 -7.71
N PHE A 26 -5.07 0.62 -8.91
CA PHE A 26 -4.38 0.90 -10.18
C PHE A 26 -5.25 1.82 -11.05
N PRO A 27 -5.46 3.07 -10.64
CA PRO A 27 -6.37 3.97 -11.36
C PRO A 27 -5.90 4.21 -12.80
N GLY A 28 -6.83 4.02 -13.77
CA GLY A 28 -6.60 4.31 -15.17
C GLY A 28 -5.70 3.33 -15.93
N ASN A 29 -5.33 2.20 -15.35
CA ASN A 29 -4.45 1.23 -16.00
C ASN A 29 -5.06 -0.18 -15.99
N ARG A 30 -5.83 -0.50 -17.02
CA ARG A 30 -6.52 -1.79 -17.13
C ARG A 30 -5.58 -3.00 -17.16
N ASN A 31 -4.43 -2.87 -17.82
CA ASN A 31 -3.48 -3.98 -17.92
C ASN A 31 -2.86 -4.32 -16.57
N GLN A 32 -2.51 -3.32 -15.79
CA GLN A 32 -2.00 -3.54 -14.44
C GLN A 32 -3.10 -3.99 -13.47
N GLN A 33 -4.32 -3.52 -13.62
CA GLN A 33 -5.48 -4.01 -12.86
C GLN A 33 -5.68 -5.49 -13.08
N HIS A 34 -5.65 -5.94 -14.33
CA HIS A 34 -5.77 -7.35 -14.69
C HIS A 34 -4.63 -8.19 -14.09
N ALA A 35 -3.39 -7.74 -14.25
CA ALA A 35 -2.23 -8.44 -13.69
C ALA A 35 -2.30 -8.53 -12.15
N ALA A 36 -2.69 -7.44 -11.49
CA ALA A 36 -2.87 -7.41 -10.04
C ALA A 36 -3.96 -8.38 -9.57
N ALA A 37 -5.10 -8.42 -10.27
CA ALA A 37 -6.17 -9.36 -9.99
C ALA A 37 -5.70 -10.81 -10.11
N CYS A 38 -4.93 -11.13 -11.15
CA CYS A 38 -4.35 -12.45 -11.35
C CYS A 38 -3.40 -12.85 -10.20
N ILE A 39 -2.52 -11.93 -9.78
CA ILE A 39 -1.62 -12.17 -8.66
C ILE A 39 -2.39 -12.46 -7.37
N LEU A 40 -3.34 -11.59 -7.03
CA LEU A 40 -4.14 -11.74 -5.82
C LEU A 40 -4.95 -13.04 -5.83
N PHE A 41 -5.54 -13.40 -6.97
CA PHE A 41 -6.28 -14.63 -7.15
C PHE A 41 -5.39 -15.86 -6.94
N GLU A 42 -4.22 -15.91 -7.58
CA GLU A 42 -3.29 -17.03 -7.45
C GLU A 42 -2.79 -17.20 -6.02
N LEU A 43 -2.46 -16.10 -5.34
CA LEU A 43 -1.98 -16.15 -3.96
C LEU A 43 -3.10 -16.53 -2.97
N LYS A 44 -4.34 -16.14 -3.24
CA LYS A 44 -5.48 -16.48 -2.39
C LYS A 44 -5.72 -17.99 -2.34
N TRP A 45 -5.62 -18.66 -3.48
CA TRP A 45 -5.92 -20.09 -3.60
C TRP A 45 -4.70 -20.99 -3.48
N ALA A 46 -3.52 -20.40 -3.27
CA ALA A 46 -2.33 -21.17 -2.99
C ALA A 46 -2.35 -21.73 -1.57
N ASP A 47 -2.10 -23.00 -1.42
CA ASP A 47 -2.05 -23.68 -0.12
C ASP A 47 -0.84 -23.24 0.71
N ASN A 48 0.19 -22.72 0.05
CA ASN A 48 1.43 -22.34 0.66
C ASN A 48 2.07 -21.17 -0.12
N ILE A 49 3.28 -20.78 0.25
CA ILE A 49 4.05 -19.76 -0.44
C ILE A 49 4.26 -20.14 -1.90
N VAL A 50 4.04 -19.18 -2.80
CA VAL A 50 4.32 -19.32 -4.23
C VAL A 50 5.73 -18.85 -4.51
N SER A 51 6.62 -19.78 -4.88
CA SER A 51 8.05 -19.47 -5.04
C SER A 51 8.34 -18.47 -6.14
N ASN A 52 7.55 -18.48 -7.22
CA ASN A 52 7.73 -17.62 -8.39
C ASN A 52 6.39 -17.32 -9.04
N LEU A 53 6.18 -16.06 -9.43
CA LEU A 53 4.96 -15.60 -10.07
C LEU A 53 5.04 -15.59 -11.60
N SER A 54 6.17 -16.01 -12.20
CA SER A 54 6.37 -15.94 -13.65
C SER A 54 5.40 -16.81 -14.45
N TYR A 55 4.86 -17.90 -13.88
CA TYR A 55 3.88 -18.74 -14.55
C TYR A 55 2.57 -17.99 -14.89
N ILE A 56 2.27 -16.91 -14.20
CA ILE A 56 1.11 -16.06 -14.45
C ILE A 56 1.17 -15.43 -15.83
N GLU A 57 2.36 -15.16 -16.35
CA GLU A 57 2.57 -14.63 -17.70
C GLU A 57 1.88 -15.51 -18.76
N ASN A 58 2.12 -16.81 -18.69
CA ASN A 58 1.55 -17.78 -19.63
C ASN A 58 0.12 -18.14 -19.30
N LYS A 59 -0.20 -18.32 -18.02
CA LYS A 59 -1.53 -18.74 -17.59
C LYS A 59 -2.62 -17.71 -17.93
N TYR A 60 -2.30 -16.42 -17.83
CA TYR A 60 -3.25 -15.31 -18.02
C TYR A 60 -2.90 -14.42 -19.22
N SER A 61 -1.94 -14.81 -20.04
CA SER A 61 -1.49 -14.06 -21.21
C SER A 61 -1.13 -12.60 -20.88
N THR A 62 -0.38 -12.42 -19.81
CA THR A 62 0.07 -11.11 -19.32
C THR A 62 1.54 -10.90 -19.63
N SER A 63 1.94 -9.70 -20.05
CA SER A 63 3.36 -9.42 -20.30
C SER A 63 4.15 -9.39 -19.00
N ARG A 64 5.40 -9.80 -19.08
CA ARG A 64 6.34 -9.80 -17.94
C ARG A 64 6.47 -8.43 -17.30
N ARG A 65 6.57 -7.39 -18.11
CA ARG A 65 6.73 -6.00 -17.64
C ARG A 65 5.52 -5.53 -16.85
N ILE A 66 4.31 -5.79 -17.35
CA ILE A 66 3.06 -5.43 -16.66
C ILE A 66 2.93 -6.21 -15.34
N LEU A 67 3.23 -7.50 -15.36
CA LEU A 67 3.20 -8.35 -14.17
C LEU A 67 4.18 -7.85 -13.11
N GLN A 68 5.42 -7.53 -13.49
CA GLN A 68 6.43 -7.01 -12.56
C GLN A 68 6.03 -5.67 -11.95
N ARG A 69 5.43 -4.77 -12.72
CA ARG A 69 4.94 -3.48 -12.22
C ARG A 69 3.78 -3.64 -11.26
N ALA A 70 2.83 -4.51 -11.59
CA ALA A 70 1.70 -4.81 -10.70
C ALA A 70 2.18 -5.44 -9.38
N ARG A 71 3.08 -6.40 -9.45
CA ARG A 71 3.71 -7.03 -8.29
C ARG A 71 4.41 -6.00 -7.40
N ALA A 72 5.22 -5.13 -8.00
CA ALA A 72 5.93 -4.10 -7.26
C ALA A 72 4.98 -3.15 -6.53
N LYS A 73 3.90 -2.73 -7.17
CA LYS A 73 2.91 -1.85 -6.55
C LYS A 73 2.15 -2.56 -5.42
N LEU A 74 1.70 -3.79 -5.63
CA LEU A 74 1.03 -4.59 -4.59
C LEU A 74 1.93 -4.80 -3.37
N SER A 75 3.22 -5.01 -3.60
CA SER A 75 4.22 -5.14 -2.54
C SER A 75 4.42 -3.83 -1.78
N ARG A 76 4.56 -2.70 -2.48
CA ARG A 76 4.69 -1.37 -1.84
C ARG A 76 3.46 -1.00 -1.02
N LEU A 77 2.26 -1.34 -1.49
CA LEU A 77 1.01 -1.11 -0.77
C LEU A 77 0.84 -2.04 0.45
N GLY A 78 1.54 -3.17 0.46
CA GLY A 78 1.43 -4.14 1.54
C GLY A 78 0.33 -5.18 1.38
N LEU A 79 -0.15 -5.42 0.15
CA LEU A 79 -1.14 -6.47 -0.15
C LEU A 79 -0.51 -7.84 -0.34
N ILE A 80 0.73 -7.86 -0.81
CA ILE A 80 1.55 -9.06 -0.93
C ILE A 80 2.90 -8.83 -0.29
N GLU A 81 3.57 -9.91 0.09
CA GLU A 81 4.93 -9.86 0.61
C GLU A 81 5.77 -11.03 0.12
N HIS A 82 7.06 -10.78 -0.04
CA HIS A 82 8.03 -11.83 -0.31
C HIS A 82 8.66 -12.31 1.00
N VAL A 83 8.62 -13.60 1.23
CA VAL A 83 9.19 -14.24 2.42
C VAL A 83 10.53 -14.84 2.05
N SER A 84 11.56 -14.56 2.86
CA SER A 84 12.90 -15.08 2.62
C SER A 84 13.03 -16.54 3.07
N SER A 85 14.00 -17.25 2.47
CA SER A 85 14.33 -18.62 2.84
C SER A 85 14.85 -18.78 4.28
N LEU A 86 15.22 -17.69 4.93
CA LEU A 86 15.69 -17.67 6.32
C LEU A 86 14.56 -17.71 7.36
N ASN A 87 13.30 -17.59 6.91
CA ASN A 87 12.16 -17.58 7.81
C ASN A 87 11.76 -19.04 8.18
N ALA A 88 12.06 -19.44 9.41
CA ALA A 88 11.77 -20.79 9.94
C ALA A 88 10.27 -21.13 9.93
N ARG A 89 9.37 -20.12 9.98
CA ARG A 89 7.92 -20.29 9.95
C ARG A 89 7.43 -20.98 8.66
N TYR A 90 8.15 -20.83 7.56
CA TYR A 90 7.81 -21.38 6.25
C TYR A 90 8.75 -22.48 5.81
N SER A 91 9.36 -23.19 6.76
CA SER A 91 10.24 -24.34 6.52
C SER A 91 11.40 -24.05 5.57
N GLY A 92 11.96 -22.83 5.65
CA GLY A 92 13.07 -22.41 4.80
C GLY A 92 12.73 -22.13 3.33
N GLN A 93 11.43 -22.10 2.97
CA GLN A 93 10.99 -21.76 1.62
C GLN A 93 10.93 -20.23 1.43
N ALA A 94 11.37 -19.78 0.26
CA ALA A 94 11.21 -18.40 -0.18
C ALA A 94 10.07 -18.29 -1.18
N GLY A 95 9.33 -17.17 -1.14
CA GLY A 95 8.27 -16.95 -2.12
C GLY A 95 7.32 -15.84 -1.72
N TRP A 96 6.21 -15.79 -2.43
CA TRP A 96 5.18 -14.76 -2.32
C TRP A 96 3.96 -15.27 -1.59
N LYS A 97 3.35 -14.41 -0.80
CA LYS A 97 2.08 -14.66 -0.12
C LYS A 97 1.27 -13.39 0.03
N LEU A 98 -0.02 -13.52 0.33
CA LEU A 98 -0.85 -12.38 0.73
C LEU A 98 -0.35 -11.80 2.06
N SER A 99 -0.39 -10.48 2.19
CA SER A 99 0.02 -9.75 3.38
C SER A 99 -1.15 -8.99 3.98
N THR A 100 -1.12 -8.81 5.29
CA THR A 100 -2.10 -8.00 6.02
C THR A 100 -1.64 -6.56 6.27
N ARG A 101 -0.49 -6.18 5.75
CA ARG A 101 0.12 -4.86 6.01
C ARG A 101 -0.72 -3.70 5.48
N PHE A 102 -1.35 -3.88 4.31
CA PHE A 102 -2.23 -2.86 3.72
C PHE A 102 -3.45 -2.61 4.60
N GLU A 103 -4.19 -3.65 4.93
CA GLU A 103 -5.37 -3.53 5.80
C GLU A 103 -5.02 -3.02 7.20
N ALA A 104 -3.89 -3.42 7.76
CA ALA A 104 -3.42 -2.91 9.04
C ALA A 104 -3.11 -1.41 8.98
N ALA A 105 -2.49 -0.94 7.89
CA ALA A 105 -2.24 0.48 7.66
C ALA A 105 -3.55 1.27 7.52
N LEU A 106 -4.54 0.73 6.82
CA LEU A 106 -5.85 1.36 6.69
C LEU A 106 -6.58 1.44 8.03
N ARG A 107 -6.50 0.40 8.86
CA ARG A 107 -7.09 0.42 10.21
C ARG A 107 -6.43 1.48 11.09
N ARG A 108 -5.11 1.62 11.06
CA ARG A 108 -4.41 2.68 11.78
C ARG A 108 -4.85 4.08 11.31
N LEU A 109 -5.01 4.26 10.00
CA LEU A 109 -5.50 5.51 9.45
C LEU A 109 -6.93 5.80 9.90
N ALA A 110 -7.81 4.80 9.85
CA ALA A 110 -9.19 4.91 10.32
C ALA A 110 -9.26 5.26 11.81
N ASP A 111 -8.42 4.62 12.64
CA ASP A 111 -8.34 4.90 14.08
C ASP A 111 -7.87 6.33 14.35
N LYS A 112 -6.92 6.84 13.58
CA LYS A 112 -6.47 8.24 13.68
C LYS A 112 -7.57 9.22 13.31
N CYS A 113 -8.33 8.94 12.26
CA CYS A 113 -9.48 9.77 11.88
C CYS A 113 -10.57 9.77 12.97
N ALA A 114 -10.86 8.60 13.53
CA ALA A 114 -11.83 8.46 14.62
C ALA A 114 -11.37 9.16 15.91
N SER A 115 -10.10 8.99 16.26
CA SER A 115 -9.49 9.65 17.42
C SER A 115 -9.49 11.18 17.30
N PHE A 116 -9.20 11.69 16.11
CA PHE A 116 -9.25 13.13 15.82
C PHE A 116 -10.65 13.72 16.02
N ARG A 117 -11.69 12.97 15.62
CA ARG A 117 -13.09 13.41 15.75
C ARG A 117 -13.64 13.23 17.18
N GLY A 118 -13.23 12.16 17.86
CA GLY A 118 -13.88 11.67 19.08
C GLY A 118 -13.57 12.44 20.36
N THR A 119 -12.53 13.28 20.39
CA THR A 119 -12.17 14.10 21.54
C THR A 119 -12.41 15.57 21.24
N MET A 120 -13.20 16.23 22.11
CA MET A 120 -13.29 17.70 22.12
C MET A 120 -12.09 18.24 22.91
N PRO A 121 -11.00 18.65 22.26
CA PRO A 121 -9.87 19.22 22.98
C PRO A 121 -10.27 20.56 23.63
N SER A 122 -9.70 20.86 24.79
CA SER A 122 -9.82 22.18 25.41
C SER A 122 -9.25 23.23 24.46
N SER A 123 -9.61 24.51 24.64
CA SER A 123 -9.04 25.60 23.84
C SER A 123 -7.51 25.57 23.85
N LYS A 124 -6.92 25.27 25.01
CA LYS A 124 -5.48 25.15 25.20
C LYS A 124 -4.87 24.03 24.35
N ASP A 125 -5.53 22.89 24.26
CA ASP A 125 -5.10 21.75 23.45
C ASP A 125 -5.20 22.06 21.95
N LYS A 126 -6.23 22.80 21.53
CA LYS A 126 -6.39 23.29 20.15
C LYS A 126 -5.23 24.17 19.73
N ASP A 127 -4.85 25.13 20.58
CA ASP A 127 -3.76 26.04 20.33
C ASP A 127 -2.43 25.30 20.24
N ALA A 128 -2.19 24.33 21.12
CA ALA A 128 -0.99 23.49 21.11
C ALA A 128 -0.88 22.65 19.84
N MET A 129 -1.97 22.04 19.38
CA MET A 129 -2.01 21.27 18.14
C MET A 129 -1.69 22.15 16.91
N PHE A 130 -2.24 23.36 16.86
CA PHE A 130 -2.00 24.30 15.78
C PHE A 130 -0.55 24.79 15.77
N ILE A 131 0.00 25.13 16.93
CA ILE A 131 1.41 25.56 17.07
C ILE A 131 2.35 24.45 16.61
N ASN A 132 2.14 23.20 17.04
CA ASN A 132 2.94 22.06 16.62
C ASN A 132 2.92 21.85 15.11
N PHE A 133 1.75 22.00 14.49
CA PHE A 133 1.59 21.90 13.03
C PHE A 133 2.37 23.02 12.31
N ALA A 134 2.26 24.27 12.80
CA ALA A 134 2.95 25.41 12.23
C ALA A 134 4.48 25.29 12.37
N ASP A 135 4.97 24.82 13.51
CA ASP A 135 6.40 24.63 13.77
C ASP A 135 6.99 23.52 12.89
N ALA A 136 6.28 22.44 12.70
CA ALA A 136 6.69 21.37 11.78
C ALA A 136 6.85 21.90 10.35
N ARG A 137 5.97 22.75 9.87
CA ARG A 137 6.06 23.39 8.55
C ARG A 137 7.23 24.34 8.43
N ARG A 138 7.51 25.14 9.45
CA ARG A 138 8.68 26.05 9.50
C ARG A 138 9.99 25.29 9.40
N ASN A 139 10.13 24.19 10.11
CA ASN A 139 11.32 23.35 10.07
C ASN A 139 11.58 22.78 8.68
N ILE A 140 10.56 22.38 7.95
CA ILE A 140 10.67 21.89 6.56
C ILE A 140 11.12 23.02 5.63
N SER A 141 10.55 24.22 5.75
CA SER A 141 10.92 25.39 4.93
C SER A 141 12.35 25.85 5.21
N GLY A 142 12.77 25.89 6.47
CA GLY A 142 14.13 26.25 6.86
C GLY A 142 15.19 25.29 6.32
N GLN A 143 14.89 24.00 6.26
CA GLN A 143 15.79 23.00 5.67
C GLN A 143 15.93 23.16 4.16
N GLN A 144 14.88 23.60 3.48
CA GLN A 144 14.92 23.85 2.03
C GLN A 144 15.73 25.10 1.70
N GLU A 145 15.61 26.15 2.47
CA GLU A 145 16.39 27.37 2.27
C GLU A 145 17.89 27.15 2.51
N GLN A 146 18.26 26.37 3.51
CA GLN A 146 19.66 26.01 3.75
C GLN A 146 20.29 25.16 2.63
N ARG A 147 19.49 24.37 1.89
CA ARG A 147 19.97 23.61 0.74
C ARG A 147 20.17 24.45 -0.51
N ILE A 148 19.50 25.58 -0.63
CA ILE A 148 19.57 26.48 -1.80
C ILE A 148 20.74 27.48 -1.64
N SER A 149 21.18 27.79 -0.42
CA SER A 149 22.26 28.74 -0.16
C SER A 149 23.67 28.14 -0.21
N LEU A 150 23.81 26.91 -0.58
CA LEU A 150 25.08 26.21 -0.87
C LEU A 150 25.25 25.98 -2.38
#